data_13827868c0be20ca3c9d3aba7dfd5430
#
_entry.id   13827868c0be20ca3c9d3aba7dfd5430
#
_cell.length_a   1.000
_cell.length_b   1.000
_cell.length_c   1.000
_cell.angle_alpha   90.00
_cell.angle_beta   90.00
_cell.angle_gamma   90.00
#
_symmetry.space_group_name_H-M   'P 1'
#
loop_
_entity.id
_entity.type
_entity.pdbx_description
1 polymer ?
#
loop_
_entity_poly.entity_id
_entity_poly.type
_entity_poly.pdbx_seq_one_letter_code
_entity_poly.pdbx_strand_id
1 'polypeptide(L)'
;MSVNFKMIAKTFYGFEDILADELLNLGAQKIIKGNRNVSFFGDKGFMYKSNMSLRTALKIIKPIKEFRFKDLDDYYKKIYEIKWEQYLDHSSTFLINSVVFHSKIFNNSKFTSLKAKDAIVDRFRDKFNKRPDVNSFNPQLKIEIHVNKNFCTVSLDSSGESLHKRGYKKFNSAAPLNEVLAAGIILLSGWDKKCDLLDPMCGTGTFLIEAA
;
A
#
# COMPACT_ATOMS: atom_id res chain seq x y z
N MET A 1 -24.96 8.91 3.27
CA MET A 1 -24.36 7.68 3.83
C MET A 1 -23.01 7.46 3.16
N SER A 2 -21.94 7.29 3.92
CA SER A 2 -20.61 7.00 3.37
C SER A 2 -20.62 5.59 2.74
N VAL A 3 -20.15 5.49 1.50
CA VAL A 3 -20.12 4.21 0.78
C VAL A 3 -18.90 3.43 1.23
N ASN A 4 -19.12 2.23 1.76
CA ASN A 4 -18.03 1.30 2.10
C ASN A 4 -17.37 0.75 0.84
N PHE A 5 -16.05 0.66 0.83
CA PHE A 5 -15.25 0.11 -0.26
C PHE A 5 -14.17 -0.83 0.27
N LYS A 6 -13.67 -1.67 -0.63
CA LYS A 6 -12.58 -2.61 -0.33
C LYS A 6 -11.26 -1.87 -0.17
N MET A 7 -10.50 -2.24 0.85
CA MET A 7 -9.13 -1.81 1.11
C MET A 7 -8.24 -3.03 1.34
N ILE A 8 -6.94 -2.87 1.14
CA ILE A 8 -5.95 -3.91 1.39
C ILE A 8 -4.82 -3.30 2.21
N ALA A 9 -4.63 -3.79 3.42
CA ALA A 9 -3.46 -3.48 4.23
C ALA A 9 -2.33 -4.47 3.89
N LYS A 10 -1.16 -3.96 3.52
CA LYS A 10 0.04 -4.75 3.28
C LYS A 10 0.83 -4.91 4.58
N THR A 11 1.41 -6.09 4.79
CA THR A 11 2.20 -6.40 5.98
C THR A 11 3.37 -7.33 5.67
N PHE A 12 4.17 -7.68 6.67
CA PHE A 12 5.18 -8.73 6.57
C PHE A 12 4.50 -10.10 6.56
N TYR A 13 5.21 -11.08 5.99
CA TYR A 13 4.80 -12.49 6.07
C TYR A 13 4.78 -12.94 7.53
N GLY A 14 3.73 -13.64 7.94
CA GLY A 14 3.53 -14.09 9.31
C GLY A 14 2.83 -13.07 10.24
N PHE A 15 2.52 -11.86 9.74
CA PHE A 15 1.79 -10.85 10.51
C PHE A 15 0.33 -10.72 10.09
N GLU A 16 -0.13 -11.57 9.18
CA GLU A 16 -1.48 -11.47 8.65
C GLU A 16 -2.55 -11.66 9.73
N ASP A 17 -2.31 -12.55 10.70
CA ASP A 17 -3.24 -12.79 11.80
C ASP A 17 -3.33 -11.59 12.74
N ILE A 18 -2.19 -11.06 13.17
CA ILE A 18 -2.13 -9.89 14.06
C ILE A 18 -2.78 -8.67 13.39
N LEU A 19 -2.48 -8.45 12.11
CA LEU A 19 -3.07 -7.34 11.36
C LEU A 19 -4.58 -7.51 11.22
N ALA A 20 -5.07 -8.74 11.05
CA ALA A 20 -6.50 -9.02 11.00
C ALA A 20 -7.18 -8.72 12.36
N ASP A 21 -6.52 -9.05 13.46
CA ASP A 21 -7.01 -8.75 14.81
C ASP A 21 -7.01 -7.23 15.09
N GLU A 22 -5.95 -6.52 14.70
CA GLU A 22 -5.94 -5.04 14.77
C GLU A 22 -7.11 -4.43 13.99
N LEU A 23 -7.34 -4.90 12.75
CA LEU A 23 -8.44 -4.43 11.91
C LEU A 23 -9.81 -4.74 12.52
N LEU A 24 -9.99 -5.93 13.09
CA LEU A 24 -11.21 -6.34 13.77
C LEU A 24 -11.50 -5.42 14.96
N ASN A 25 -10.50 -5.20 15.81
CA ASN A 25 -10.58 -4.32 16.98
C ASN A 25 -10.89 -2.85 16.60
N LEU A 26 -10.44 -2.39 15.43
CA LEU A 26 -10.78 -1.07 14.91
C LEU A 26 -12.21 -0.99 14.35
N GLY A 27 -12.87 -2.13 14.09
CA GLY A 27 -14.23 -2.21 13.54
C GLY A 27 -14.30 -2.44 12.03
N ALA A 28 -13.25 -3.00 11.41
CA ALA A 28 -13.26 -3.37 9.99
C ALA A 28 -14.32 -4.42 9.68
N GLN A 29 -14.88 -4.35 8.48
CA GLN A 29 -15.84 -5.32 7.99
C GLN A 29 -15.21 -6.25 6.96
N LYS A 30 -15.72 -7.49 6.85
CA LYS A 30 -15.35 -8.48 5.82
C LYS A 30 -13.84 -8.68 5.70
N ILE A 31 -13.18 -8.98 6.82
CA ILE A 31 -11.74 -9.20 6.88
C ILE A 31 -11.40 -10.53 6.21
N ILE A 32 -10.47 -10.51 5.25
CA ILE A 32 -9.97 -11.69 4.55
C ILE A 32 -8.44 -11.64 4.53
N LYS A 33 -7.81 -12.64 5.13
CA LYS A 33 -6.34 -12.78 5.13
C LYS A 33 -5.86 -13.29 3.77
N GLY A 34 -4.80 -12.70 3.26
CA GLY A 34 -4.09 -13.11 2.06
C GLY A 34 -2.61 -13.32 2.37
N ASN A 35 -1.77 -13.51 1.37
CA ASN A 35 -0.32 -13.61 1.56
C ASN A 35 0.26 -12.19 1.67
N ARG A 36 0.88 -11.86 2.81
CA ARG A 36 1.46 -10.54 3.14
C ARG A 36 0.47 -9.38 3.03
N ASN A 37 -0.81 -9.67 3.24
CA ASN A 37 -1.85 -8.65 3.23
C ASN A 37 -3.14 -9.13 3.89
N VAL A 38 -3.96 -8.16 4.30
CA VAL A 38 -5.32 -8.39 4.78
C VAL A 38 -6.24 -7.44 4.02
N SER A 39 -7.28 -7.97 3.38
CA SER A 39 -8.33 -7.16 2.76
C SER A 39 -9.50 -6.96 3.71
N PHE A 40 -10.09 -5.79 3.67
CA PHE A 40 -11.19 -5.39 4.54
C PHE A 40 -12.07 -4.33 3.88
N PHE A 41 -13.22 -4.04 4.48
CA PHE A 41 -14.14 -3.01 4.01
C PHE A 41 -14.37 -1.95 5.08
N GLY A 42 -14.52 -0.73 4.64
CA GLY A 42 -14.85 0.44 5.44
C GLY A 42 -15.06 1.66 4.56
N ASP A 43 -15.46 2.75 5.16
CA ASP A 43 -15.63 4.03 4.47
C ASP A 43 -14.32 4.84 4.43
N LYS A 44 -14.39 6.07 3.92
CA LYS A 44 -13.24 6.97 3.83
C LYS A 44 -12.70 7.35 5.22
N GLY A 45 -13.56 7.54 6.20
CA GLY A 45 -13.17 7.83 7.59
C GLY A 45 -12.41 6.65 8.20
N PHE A 46 -12.90 5.44 7.96
CA PHE A 46 -12.24 4.22 8.38
C PHE A 46 -10.86 4.03 7.70
N MET A 47 -10.73 4.42 6.44
CA MET A 47 -9.43 4.40 5.74
C MET A 47 -8.40 5.30 6.45
N TYR A 48 -8.78 6.51 6.84
CA TYR A 48 -7.89 7.40 7.61
C TYR A 48 -7.59 6.83 9.00
N LYS A 49 -8.61 6.35 9.71
CA LYS A 49 -8.44 5.68 11.02
C LYS A 49 -7.44 4.53 10.93
N SER A 50 -7.56 3.69 9.91
CA SER A 50 -6.66 2.55 9.69
C SER A 50 -5.22 2.99 9.44
N ASN A 51 -4.98 4.02 8.63
CA ASN A 51 -3.64 4.56 8.39
C ASN A 51 -2.98 5.12 9.66
N MET A 52 -3.76 5.66 10.59
CA MET A 52 -3.25 6.24 11.84
C MET A 52 -3.05 5.22 12.95
N SER A 53 -3.88 4.18 12.99
CA SER A 53 -3.98 3.30 14.17
C SER A 53 -3.32 1.94 13.98
N LEU A 54 -3.18 1.43 12.74
CA LEU A 54 -2.57 0.13 12.50
C LEU A 54 -1.06 0.16 12.74
N ARG A 55 -0.59 -0.76 13.58
CA ARG A 55 0.81 -0.86 13.97
C ARG A 55 1.59 -1.86 13.12
N THR A 56 0.89 -2.87 12.56
CA THR A 56 1.51 -3.93 11.76
C THR A 56 1.29 -3.80 10.26
N ALA A 57 0.65 -2.71 9.80
CA ALA A 57 0.51 -2.38 8.39
C ALA A 57 1.71 -1.59 7.85
N LEU A 58 2.21 -1.96 6.67
CA LEU A 58 3.23 -1.22 5.92
C LEU A 58 2.63 -0.11 5.05
N LYS A 59 1.45 -0.37 4.48
CA LYS A 59 0.66 0.58 3.69
C LYS A 59 -0.77 0.06 3.50
N ILE A 60 -1.68 0.99 3.22
CA ILE A 60 -3.08 0.68 2.89
C ILE A 60 -3.35 1.16 1.47
N ILE A 61 -3.84 0.26 0.63
CA ILE A 61 -4.16 0.53 -0.76
C ILE A 61 -5.65 0.32 -1.02
N LYS A 62 -6.20 1.14 -1.90
CA LYS A 62 -7.60 1.06 -2.36
C LYS A 62 -7.63 0.54 -3.79
N PRO A 63 -8.06 -0.71 -4.05
CA PRO A 63 -8.31 -1.20 -5.41
C PRO A 63 -9.36 -0.34 -6.12
N ILE A 64 -9.06 0.09 -7.35
CA ILE A 64 -9.96 0.89 -8.18
C ILE A 64 -10.39 0.14 -9.43
N LYS A 65 -9.57 -0.80 -9.91
CA LYS A 65 -9.89 -1.63 -11.07
C LYS A 65 -9.20 -2.98 -10.97
N GLU A 66 -9.93 -4.04 -11.31
CA GLU A 66 -9.41 -5.39 -11.47
C GLU A 66 -9.81 -5.90 -12.86
N PHE A 67 -8.85 -6.50 -13.59
CA PHE A 67 -9.11 -7.03 -14.93
C PHE A 67 -8.11 -8.11 -15.33
N ARG A 68 -8.53 -8.94 -16.30
CA ARG A 68 -7.63 -9.84 -17.02
C ARG A 68 -7.21 -9.20 -18.33
N PHE A 69 -6.01 -9.52 -18.81
CA PHE A 69 -5.49 -9.02 -20.09
C PHE A 69 -4.86 -10.17 -20.88
N LYS A 70 -4.89 -10.06 -22.22
CA LYS A 70 -4.41 -11.11 -23.13
C LYS A 70 -2.95 -10.87 -23.56
N ASP A 71 -2.62 -9.60 -23.81
CA ASP A 71 -1.33 -9.13 -24.31
C ASP A 71 -1.06 -7.70 -23.79
N LEU A 72 0.03 -7.10 -24.29
CA LEU A 72 0.47 -5.75 -23.90
C LEU A 72 -0.50 -4.66 -24.34
N ASP A 73 -1.14 -4.82 -25.50
CA ASP A 73 -2.07 -3.83 -26.04
C ASP A 73 -3.39 -3.85 -25.29
N ASP A 74 -3.90 -5.04 -24.95
CA ASP A 74 -5.08 -5.19 -24.10
C ASP A 74 -4.84 -4.65 -22.68
N TYR A 75 -3.65 -4.88 -22.12
CA TYR A 75 -3.26 -4.26 -20.84
C TYR A 75 -3.27 -2.74 -20.92
N TYR A 76 -2.59 -2.17 -21.94
CA TYR A 76 -2.55 -0.73 -22.16
C TYR A 76 -3.94 -0.13 -22.30
N LYS A 77 -4.78 -0.73 -23.15
CA LYS A 77 -6.17 -0.31 -23.39
C LYS A 77 -6.99 -0.28 -22.10
N LYS A 78 -6.89 -1.34 -21.27
CA LYS A 78 -7.64 -1.43 -20.00
C LYS A 78 -7.18 -0.43 -18.95
N ILE A 79 -5.88 -0.10 -18.92
CA ILE A 79 -5.37 0.99 -18.08
C ILE A 79 -5.85 2.35 -18.62
N TYR A 80 -5.80 2.57 -19.93
CA TYR A 80 -6.28 3.79 -20.58
C TYR A 80 -7.77 4.04 -20.32
N GLU A 81 -8.60 3.00 -20.30
CA GLU A 81 -10.07 3.08 -20.08
C GLU A 81 -10.44 3.51 -18.65
N ILE A 82 -9.56 3.39 -17.68
CA ILE A 82 -9.81 3.89 -16.32
C ILE A 82 -10.01 5.40 -16.36
N LYS A 83 -11.05 5.89 -15.69
CA LYS A 83 -11.35 7.34 -15.61
C LYS A 83 -10.40 8.04 -14.65
N TRP A 84 -9.13 8.19 -15.07
CA TRP A 84 -8.06 8.74 -14.26
C TRP A 84 -8.32 10.18 -13.80
N GLU A 85 -9.11 10.95 -14.55
CA GLU A 85 -9.55 12.30 -14.24
C GLU A 85 -10.38 12.41 -12.94
N GLN A 86 -10.81 11.29 -12.38
CA GLN A 86 -11.45 11.24 -11.06
C GLN A 86 -10.42 11.22 -9.91
N TYR A 87 -9.16 10.94 -10.20
CA TYR A 87 -8.10 10.73 -9.21
C TYR A 87 -6.94 11.71 -9.38
N LEU A 88 -6.71 12.21 -10.58
CA LEU A 88 -5.62 13.09 -10.98
C LEU A 88 -6.16 14.29 -11.75
N ASP A 89 -5.53 15.44 -11.55
CA ASP A 89 -5.62 16.59 -12.42
C ASP A 89 -4.43 16.58 -13.41
N HIS A 90 -4.55 17.28 -14.54
CA HIS A 90 -3.45 17.44 -15.51
C HIS A 90 -2.23 18.18 -14.95
N SER A 91 -2.38 18.93 -13.87
CA SER A 91 -1.31 19.61 -13.13
C SER A 91 -0.73 18.77 -11.98
N SER A 92 -1.33 17.62 -11.69
CA SER A 92 -0.90 16.74 -10.60
C SER A 92 0.34 15.95 -10.97
N THR A 93 1.06 15.48 -9.95
CA THR A 93 2.17 14.54 -10.11
C THR A 93 1.81 13.16 -9.60
N PHE A 94 2.31 12.12 -10.25
CA PHE A 94 2.04 10.74 -9.85
C PHE A 94 3.28 9.84 -9.97
N LEU A 95 3.21 8.70 -9.31
CA LEU A 95 4.19 7.62 -9.39
C LEU A 95 3.46 6.29 -9.53
N ILE A 96 4.00 5.39 -10.33
CA ILE A 96 3.49 4.02 -10.46
C ILE A 96 4.53 3.03 -9.94
N ASN A 97 4.13 2.24 -8.96
CA ASN A 97 4.86 1.05 -8.53
C ASN A 97 4.16 -0.20 -9.05
N SER A 98 4.93 -1.13 -9.59
CA SER A 98 4.38 -2.39 -10.06
C SER A 98 5.09 -3.57 -9.44
N VAL A 99 4.31 -4.61 -9.16
CA VAL A 99 4.81 -5.92 -8.75
C VAL A 99 4.22 -6.96 -9.69
N VAL A 100 5.09 -7.82 -10.23
CA VAL A 100 4.72 -8.82 -11.23
C VAL A 100 5.09 -10.21 -10.73
N PHE A 101 4.11 -11.11 -10.73
CA PHE A 101 4.26 -12.52 -10.37
C PHE A 101 3.78 -13.42 -11.51
N HIS A 102 4.59 -14.44 -11.85
CA HIS A 102 4.21 -15.52 -12.77
C HIS A 102 3.59 -15.06 -14.11
N SER A 103 3.89 -13.85 -14.58
CA SER A 103 3.38 -13.37 -15.86
C SER A 103 4.27 -13.86 -17.01
N LYS A 104 3.63 -14.32 -18.10
CA LYS A 104 4.32 -14.64 -19.36
C LYS A 104 4.47 -13.40 -20.26
N ILE A 105 3.70 -12.34 -19.99
CA ILE A 105 3.64 -11.12 -20.80
C ILE A 105 4.61 -10.06 -20.26
N PHE A 106 4.72 -9.97 -18.94
CA PHE A 106 5.59 -9.03 -18.27
C PHE A 106 6.71 -9.73 -17.53
N ASN A 107 7.95 -9.48 -17.95
CA ASN A 107 9.16 -10.01 -17.30
C ASN A 107 9.79 -8.99 -16.33
N ASN A 108 9.34 -7.72 -16.36
CA ASN A 108 9.95 -6.65 -15.60
C ASN A 108 8.86 -5.68 -15.06
N SER A 109 8.88 -5.45 -13.75
CA SER A 109 7.97 -4.53 -13.08
C SER A 109 8.13 -3.07 -13.57
N LYS A 110 9.36 -2.62 -13.88
CA LYS A 110 9.60 -1.27 -14.42
C LYS A 110 8.90 -1.09 -15.77
N PHE A 111 8.96 -2.09 -16.63
CA PHE A 111 8.29 -2.05 -17.93
C PHE A 111 6.77 -2.01 -17.78
N THR A 112 6.22 -2.77 -16.83
CA THR A 112 4.79 -2.73 -16.49
C THR A 112 4.35 -1.33 -16.05
N SER A 113 5.15 -0.68 -15.18
CA SER A 113 4.89 0.70 -14.74
C SER A 113 4.97 1.70 -15.89
N LEU A 114 5.96 1.55 -16.80
CA LEU A 114 6.11 2.45 -17.95
C LEU A 114 4.92 2.34 -18.91
N LYS A 115 4.47 1.12 -19.25
CA LYS A 115 3.28 0.93 -20.09
C LYS A 115 2.02 1.52 -19.47
N ALA A 116 1.83 1.36 -18.16
CA ALA A 116 0.71 1.98 -17.46
C ALA A 116 0.81 3.53 -17.45
N LYS A 117 2.01 4.06 -17.24
CA LYS A 117 2.27 5.50 -17.31
C LYS A 117 1.91 6.05 -18.70
N ASP A 118 2.33 5.38 -19.76
CA ASP A 118 2.03 5.80 -21.14
C ASP A 118 0.51 5.85 -21.36
N ALA A 119 -0.23 4.82 -20.96
CA ALA A 119 -1.68 4.76 -21.06
C ALA A 119 -2.40 5.90 -20.30
N ILE A 120 -1.92 6.23 -19.09
CA ILE A 120 -2.47 7.35 -18.30
C ILE A 120 -2.20 8.68 -18.99
N VAL A 121 -0.94 8.91 -19.39
CA VAL A 121 -0.51 10.16 -20.03
C VAL A 121 -1.25 10.39 -21.35
N ASP A 122 -1.37 9.35 -22.17
CA ASP A 122 -2.04 9.46 -23.47
C ASP A 122 -3.54 9.75 -23.29
N ARG A 123 -4.21 9.13 -22.31
CA ARG A 123 -5.59 9.49 -21.98
C ARG A 123 -5.76 10.96 -21.63
N PHE A 124 -4.85 11.54 -20.86
CA PHE A 124 -4.91 12.96 -20.53
C PHE A 124 -4.62 13.84 -21.72
N ARG A 125 -3.68 13.46 -22.58
CA ARG A 125 -3.39 14.17 -23.83
C ARG A 125 -4.60 14.21 -24.77
N ASP A 126 -5.22 13.04 -24.97
CA ASP A 126 -6.39 12.93 -25.86
C ASP A 126 -7.59 13.72 -25.34
N LYS A 127 -7.78 13.80 -24.02
CA LYS A 127 -8.94 14.49 -23.45
C LYS A 127 -8.72 15.99 -23.20
N PHE A 128 -7.51 16.37 -22.80
CA PHE A 128 -7.25 17.71 -22.26
C PHE A 128 -6.11 18.43 -22.99
N ASN A 129 -5.46 17.78 -23.95
CA ASN A 129 -4.26 18.27 -24.63
C ASN A 129 -3.13 18.67 -23.65
N LYS A 130 -3.16 18.07 -22.46
CA LYS A 130 -2.21 18.26 -21.36
C LYS A 130 -1.95 16.90 -20.69
N ARG A 131 -0.91 16.81 -19.88
CA ARG A 131 -0.59 15.56 -19.17
C ARG A 131 -0.16 15.82 -17.73
N PRO A 132 -0.44 14.94 -16.78
CA PRO A 132 0.18 14.95 -15.46
C PRO A 132 1.65 14.51 -15.56
N ASP A 133 2.48 15.01 -14.65
CA ASP A 133 3.91 14.70 -14.61
C ASP A 133 4.22 13.55 -13.64
N VAL A 134 5.32 12.83 -13.92
CA VAL A 134 5.83 11.79 -13.01
C VAL A 134 6.82 12.42 -12.04
N ASN A 135 6.59 12.17 -10.73
CA ASN A 135 7.51 12.60 -9.69
C ASN A 135 7.87 11.39 -8.81
N SER A 136 9.15 11.02 -8.81
CA SER A 136 9.65 9.86 -8.06
C SER A 136 9.87 10.15 -6.57
N PHE A 137 10.05 11.41 -6.20
CA PHE A 137 10.40 11.81 -4.83
C PHE A 137 9.19 12.18 -4.00
N ASN A 138 8.33 13.04 -4.51
CA ASN A 138 7.15 13.52 -3.79
C ASN A 138 5.92 13.58 -4.71
N PRO A 139 5.38 12.43 -5.14
CA PRO A 139 4.19 12.38 -5.98
C PRO A 139 2.95 12.69 -5.15
N GLN A 140 2.00 13.43 -5.74
CA GLN A 140 0.69 13.68 -5.14
C GLN A 140 -0.19 12.42 -5.12
N LEU A 141 -0.02 11.51 -6.09
CA LEU A 141 -0.71 10.23 -6.13
C LEU A 141 0.27 9.09 -6.39
N LYS A 142 0.22 8.05 -5.54
CA LYS A 142 0.92 6.78 -5.77
C LYS A 142 -0.08 5.72 -6.24
N ILE A 143 0.24 5.11 -7.37
CA ILE A 143 -0.55 4.04 -7.99
C ILE A 143 0.22 2.74 -7.82
N GLU A 144 -0.44 1.73 -7.29
CA GLU A 144 0.11 0.39 -7.09
C GLU A 144 -0.53 -0.57 -8.09
N ILE A 145 0.29 -1.20 -8.93
CA ILE A 145 -0.14 -2.19 -9.91
C ILE A 145 0.38 -3.56 -9.48
N HIS A 146 -0.53 -4.49 -9.31
CA HIS A 146 -0.20 -5.87 -9.02
C HIS A 146 -0.64 -6.76 -10.17
N VAL A 147 0.30 -7.44 -10.80
CA VAL A 147 0.07 -8.41 -11.86
C VAL A 147 0.39 -9.81 -11.35
N ASN A 148 -0.57 -10.72 -11.46
CA ASN A 148 -0.38 -12.13 -11.20
C ASN A 148 -0.88 -12.92 -12.42
N LYS A 149 0.04 -13.61 -13.10
CA LYS A 149 -0.21 -14.24 -14.42
C LYS A 149 -0.73 -13.20 -15.42
N ASN A 150 -1.99 -13.27 -15.78
CA ASN A 150 -2.68 -12.34 -16.68
C ASN A 150 -3.79 -11.54 -15.97
N PHE A 151 -3.77 -11.49 -14.63
CA PHE A 151 -4.72 -10.71 -13.83
C PHE A 151 -4.02 -9.49 -13.25
N CYS A 152 -4.60 -8.32 -13.44
CA CYS A 152 -4.10 -7.04 -12.98
C CYS A 152 -5.05 -6.41 -11.98
N THR A 153 -4.51 -5.97 -10.86
CA THR A 153 -5.20 -5.10 -9.88
C THR A 153 -4.51 -3.75 -9.85
N VAL A 154 -5.26 -2.70 -10.12
CA VAL A 154 -4.82 -1.30 -10.01
C VAL A 154 -5.39 -0.72 -8.74
N SER A 155 -4.52 -0.16 -7.90
CA SER A 155 -4.89 0.41 -6.60
C SER A 155 -4.29 1.79 -6.40
N LEU A 156 -4.92 2.62 -5.58
CA LEU A 156 -4.37 3.87 -5.09
C LEU A 156 -3.76 3.65 -3.71
N ASP A 157 -2.56 4.15 -3.47
CA ASP A 157 -1.94 4.15 -2.15
C ASP A 157 -2.54 5.29 -1.31
N SER A 158 -3.12 4.95 -0.16
CA SER A 158 -3.71 5.93 0.75
C SER A 158 -2.76 6.37 1.87
N SER A 159 -1.61 5.71 2.00
CA SER A 159 -0.65 5.96 3.08
C SER A 159 0.38 7.03 2.74
N GLY A 160 0.62 7.27 1.43
CA GLY A 160 1.67 8.16 0.97
C GLY A 160 3.06 7.57 1.17
N GLU A 161 3.66 7.73 2.35
CA GLU A 161 4.87 7.00 2.74
C GLU A 161 4.54 5.68 3.43
N SER A 162 5.54 4.80 3.53
CA SER A 162 5.36 3.54 4.25
C SER A 162 5.14 3.80 5.74
N LEU A 163 4.12 3.16 6.34
CA LEU A 163 3.66 3.40 7.71
C LEU A 163 4.69 3.02 8.79
N HIS A 164 5.79 2.34 8.42
CA HIS A 164 6.90 2.15 9.34
C HIS A 164 7.65 3.47 9.64
N LYS A 165 7.62 4.45 8.73
CA LYS A 165 8.24 5.76 8.91
C LYS A 165 7.39 6.64 9.83
N ARG A 166 7.42 6.37 11.13
CA ARG A 166 6.57 7.04 12.12
C ARG A 166 7.11 8.40 12.59
N GLY A 167 8.33 8.76 12.16
CA GLY A 167 8.92 10.08 12.41
C GLY A 167 9.52 10.29 13.80
N TYR A 168 9.47 9.30 14.71
CA TYR A 168 10.03 9.46 16.06
C TYR A 168 11.55 9.26 16.12
N LYS A 169 12.16 8.63 15.12
CA LYS A 169 13.61 8.41 15.09
C LYS A 169 14.35 9.71 14.77
N LYS A 170 15.00 10.28 15.78
CA LYS A 170 15.81 11.51 15.65
C LYS A 170 17.23 11.22 15.17
N PHE A 171 17.74 10.01 15.42
CA PHE A 171 19.10 9.61 15.08
C PHE A 171 19.06 8.44 14.11
N ASN A 172 19.84 8.53 13.03
CA ASN A 172 20.03 7.45 12.10
C ASN A 172 21.15 6.53 12.58
N SER A 173 20.82 5.30 12.95
CA SER A 173 21.83 4.23 13.06
C SER A 173 22.05 3.61 11.68
N ALA A 174 23.16 2.88 11.50
CA ALA A 174 23.50 2.24 10.23
C ALA A 174 22.42 1.25 9.75
N ALA A 175 21.68 0.61 10.67
CA ALA A 175 20.62 -0.36 10.36
C ALA A 175 19.53 -0.35 11.45
N PRO A 176 18.63 0.64 11.50
CA PRO A 176 17.57 0.68 12.51
C PRO A 176 16.54 -0.42 12.24
N LEU A 177 16.04 -1.05 13.31
CA LEU A 177 14.92 -1.99 13.20
C LEU A 177 13.70 -1.28 12.62
N ASN A 178 12.98 -1.99 11.72
CA ASN A 178 11.73 -1.48 11.15
C ASN A 178 10.64 -1.44 12.23
N GLU A 179 9.93 -0.34 12.36
CA GLU A 179 8.93 -0.08 13.40
C GLU A 179 7.75 -1.05 13.33
N VAL A 180 7.26 -1.35 12.13
CA VAL A 180 6.19 -2.35 11.91
C VAL A 180 6.65 -3.74 12.33
N LEU A 181 7.91 -4.08 12.05
CA LEU A 181 8.50 -5.36 12.47
C LEU A 181 8.60 -5.43 13.99
N ALA A 182 9.09 -4.39 14.65
CA ALA A 182 9.18 -4.32 16.10
C ALA A 182 7.80 -4.46 16.77
N ALA A 183 6.81 -3.69 16.30
CA ALA A 183 5.45 -3.77 16.81
C ALA A 183 4.84 -5.18 16.66
N GLY A 184 5.05 -5.80 15.50
CA GLY A 184 4.55 -7.15 15.25
C GLY A 184 5.20 -8.21 16.15
N ILE A 185 6.51 -8.13 16.39
CA ILE A 185 7.23 -9.04 17.30
C ILE A 185 6.70 -8.90 18.74
N ILE A 186 6.48 -7.66 19.21
CA ILE A 186 5.92 -7.42 20.54
C ILE A 186 4.52 -8.03 20.66
N LEU A 187 3.67 -7.82 19.65
CA LEU A 187 2.32 -8.40 19.65
C LEU A 187 2.36 -9.94 19.61
N LEU A 188 3.27 -10.53 18.83
CA LEU A 188 3.47 -11.99 18.77
C LEU A 188 4.00 -12.57 20.07
N SER A 189 4.79 -11.80 20.85
CA SER A 189 5.33 -12.29 22.13
C SER A 189 4.25 -12.54 23.18
N GLY A 190 3.04 -12.00 22.96
CA GLY A 190 1.96 -12.06 23.95
C GLY A 190 2.18 -11.21 25.19
N TRP A 191 3.15 -10.29 25.17
CA TRP A 191 3.39 -9.36 26.29
C TRP A 191 2.17 -8.46 26.53
N ASP A 192 1.60 -8.58 27.71
CA ASP A 192 0.32 -7.97 28.10
C ASP A 192 0.49 -6.70 28.96
N LYS A 193 1.71 -6.17 29.04
CA LYS A 193 2.09 -4.98 29.84
C LYS A 193 1.97 -5.17 31.36
N LYS A 194 1.79 -6.41 31.88
CA LYS A 194 1.73 -6.67 33.33
C LYS A 194 3.08 -6.92 33.99
N CYS A 195 4.12 -7.11 33.18
CA CYS A 195 5.50 -7.23 33.65
C CYS A 195 6.39 -6.27 32.89
N ASP A 196 7.57 -5.99 33.46
CA ASP A 196 8.56 -5.14 32.80
C ASP A 196 9.06 -5.76 31.49
N LEU A 197 9.38 -4.89 30.51
CA LEU A 197 10.03 -5.25 29.27
C LEU A 197 11.48 -4.78 29.33
N LEU A 198 12.40 -5.73 29.19
CA LEU A 198 13.84 -5.45 29.12
C LEU A 198 14.37 -5.75 27.71
N ASP A 199 14.98 -4.75 27.08
CA ASP A 199 15.73 -4.90 25.83
C ASP A 199 17.23 -4.66 26.09
N PRO A 200 18.02 -5.75 26.31
CA PRO A 200 19.43 -5.63 26.65
C PRO A 200 20.32 -5.17 25.50
N MET A 201 19.79 -5.14 24.27
CA MET A 201 20.50 -4.72 23.05
C MET A 201 19.67 -3.68 22.27
N CYS A 202 19.17 -2.69 22.97
CA CYS A 202 18.10 -1.78 22.50
C CYS A 202 18.43 -0.98 21.23
N GLY A 203 19.69 -0.81 20.86
CA GLY A 203 20.09 -0.02 19.70
C GLY A 203 19.50 1.40 19.74
N THR A 204 18.62 1.71 18.77
CA THR A 204 17.88 3.00 18.72
C THR A 204 16.61 3.01 19.58
N GLY A 205 16.38 2.00 20.40
CA GLY A 205 15.22 1.89 21.27
C GLY A 205 13.91 1.57 20.56
N THR A 206 13.94 1.03 19.33
CA THR A 206 12.73 0.81 18.54
C THR A 206 11.73 -0.11 19.24
N PHE A 207 12.19 -1.22 19.86
CA PHE A 207 11.31 -2.10 20.63
C PHE A 207 10.66 -1.38 21.81
N LEU A 208 11.44 -0.62 22.57
CA LEU A 208 10.94 0.09 23.75
C LEU A 208 9.90 1.14 23.37
N ILE A 209 10.13 1.88 22.27
CA ILE A 209 9.18 2.88 21.79
C ILE A 209 7.90 2.21 21.26
N GLU A 210 8.03 1.10 20.55
CA GLU A 210 6.86 0.38 20.04
C GLU A 210 6.10 -0.36 21.14
N ALA A 211 6.73 -0.65 22.29
CA ALA A 211 6.09 -1.27 23.45
C ALA A 211 5.28 -0.27 24.28
N ALA A 212 5.70 1.00 24.34
CA ALA A 212 5.04 2.05 25.12
C ALA A 212 3.68 2.44 24.54
#